data_5d01ce409a71ea160481a260c3666bd3
#
_entry.id   5d01ce409a71ea160481a260c3666bd3
#
_cell.length_a   1.000
_cell.length_b   1.000
_cell.length_c   1.000
_cell.angle_alpha   90.00
_cell.angle_beta   90.00
_cell.angle_gamma   90.00
#
_symmetry.space_group_name_H-M   'P 1'
#
loop_
_entity.id
_entity.type
_entity.pdbx_description
1 polymer ?
#
loop_
_entity_poly.entity_id
_entity_poly.type
_entity_poly.pdbx_seq_one_letter_code
_entity_poly.pdbx_strand_id
1 'polypeptide(L)'
;KSSAFDTYLLAVSVSYLGAVPVMTSYHLPTATMEVFIDRLEDPFVLFDDETKKRVGEISNGTKSKQIPIVYLLEQPTFPVLQSFLAKNEISYMTHTSGTTGIPKLICHSAHSMGWRTKWQETVFAKISEKKLIAFHISPVHSRFNIGISSLMSMGFPMMPLADAQSSKVIHMLETYRPIALETHPNNFVQWSFTAKEHPKAFSGIRYYHSTFDAINNQTMETFLRTSITQDAVFLQVYGQSECGPMILKAHTLDSLKTSDARDMGVGLEDMTSARITDSVGNVLPENTDGHIQLLSKGRALTYYKEDARFQENVYGDWWDSGDYGFMDEHGHLFLKDRQVDLIETINSTLAIEDFLLDSLDFLAEVVIVRDTSNSDSS
;
A
#
# COMPACT_ATOMS: atom_id res chain seq x y z
N LYS A 1 15.32 -5.80 12.18
CA LYS A 1 15.08 -5.20 10.83
C LYS A 1 16.02 -5.88 9.84
N SER A 2 15.55 -6.88 9.12
CA SER A 2 16.29 -7.47 8.01
C SER A 2 16.19 -6.60 6.75
N SER A 3 17.05 -6.84 5.75
CA SER A 3 16.87 -6.17 4.46
C SER A 3 15.48 -6.48 3.89
N ALA A 4 14.96 -5.60 3.06
CA ALA A 4 13.64 -5.78 2.47
C ALA A 4 13.51 -7.13 1.73
N PHE A 5 14.56 -7.53 1.00
CA PHE A 5 14.57 -8.79 0.26
C PHE A 5 14.69 -10.01 1.18
N ASP A 6 15.52 -9.94 2.23
CA ASP A 6 15.64 -11.02 3.22
C ASP A 6 14.32 -11.22 3.97
N THR A 7 13.60 -10.14 4.29
CA THR A 7 12.27 -10.22 4.91
C THR A 7 11.30 -10.99 4.02
N TYR A 8 11.30 -10.74 2.70
CA TYR A 8 10.49 -11.50 1.74
C TYR A 8 10.88 -12.97 1.70
N LEU A 9 12.18 -13.28 1.60
CA LEU A 9 12.67 -14.65 1.57
C LEU A 9 12.33 -15.42 2.85
N LEU A 10 12.44 -14.78 4.01
CA LEU A 10 12.04 -15.39 5.29
C LEU A 10 10.53 -15.68 5.31
N ALA A 11 9.69 -14.74 4.86
CA ALA A 11 8.25 -14.96 4.80
C ALA A 11 7.88 -16.12 3.88
N VAL A 12 8.50 -16.19 2.70
CA VAL A 12 8.29 -17.30 1.75
C VAL A 12 8.77 -18.63 2.34
N SER A 13 9.94 -18.63 3.02
CA SER A 13 10.49 -19.84 3.66
C SER A 13 9.58 -20.35 4.77
N VAL A 14 9.03 -19.45 5.60
CA VAL A 14 8.04 -19.79 6.64
C VAL A 14 6.80 -20.42 6.02
N SER A 15 6.25 -19.81 4.96
CA SER A 15 5.09 -20.37 4.24
C SER A 15 5.39 -21.73 3.60
N TYR A 16 6.63 -21.94 3.12
CA TYR A 16 7.06 -23.22 2.55
C TYR A 16 7.05 -24.37 3.58
N LEU A 17 7.24 -24.03 4.84
CA LEU A 17 7.19 -24.97 5.98
C LEU A 17 5.76 -25.22 6.49
N GLY A 18 4.75 -24.58 5.90
CA GLY A 18 3.36 -24.68 6.35
C GLY A 18 3.04 -23.82 7.58
N ALA A 19 3.89 -22.85 7.89
CA ALA A 19 3.64 -21.87 8.94
C ALA A 19 3.19 -20.53 8.32
N VAL A 20 2.54 -19.68 9.11
CA VAL A 20 1.98 -18.40 8.65
C VAL A 20 2.90 -17.25 9.03
N PRO A 21 3.57 -16.57 8.07
CA PRO A 21 4.32 -15.37 8.35
C PRO A 21 3.40 -14.22 8.73
N VAL A 22 3.69 -13.57 9.86
CA VAL A 22 3.00 -12.37 10.35
C VAL A 22 3.95 -11.19 10.19
N MET A 23 3.64 -10.33 9.21
CA MET A 23 4.51 -9.20 8.84
C MET A 23 4.21 -8.02 9.73
N THR A 24 5.15 -7.69 10.62
CA THR A 24 4.98 -6.60 11.59
C THR A 24 6.03 -5.52 11.42
N SER A 25 5.58 -4.27 11.45
CA SER A 25 6.48 -3.11 11.37
C SER A 25 7.30 -2.96 12.63
N TYR A 26 8.60 -2.76 12.48
CA TYR A 26 9.49 -2.46 13.61
C TYR A 26 9.21 -1.06 14.23
N HIS A 27 8.38 -0.25 13.61
CA HIS A 27 7.92 1.04 14.15
C HIS A 27 6.71 0.91 15.10
N LEU A 28 6.04 -0.24 15.14
CA LEU A 28 4.90 -0.43 16.03
C LEU A 28 5.31 -0.28 17.51
N PRO A 29 4.50 0.34 18.37
CA PRO A 29 4.76 0.38 19.81
C PRO A 29 4.90 -1.03 20.42
N THR A 30 5.75 -1.19 21.44
CA THR A 30 5.95 -2.48 22.12
C THR A 30 4.62 -3.05 22.62
N ALA A 31 3.76 -2.23 23.22
CA ALA A 31 2.43 -2.64 23.67
C ALA A 31 1.55 -3.22 22.53
N THR A 32 1.64 -2.68 21.32
CA THR A 32 0.93 -3.23 20.15
C THR A 32 1.48 -4.62 19.77
N MET A 33 2.80 -4.78 19.82
CA MET A 33 3.43 -6.08 19.56
C MET A 33 3.00 -7.12 20.60
N GLU A 34 2.91 -6.74 21.85
CA GLU A 34 2.41 -7.61 22.93
C GLU A 34 0.99 -8.08 22.66
N VAL A 35 0.10 -7.17 22.25
CA VAL A 35 -1.28 -7.52 21.86
C VAL A 35 -1.29 -8.51 20.68
N PHE A 36 -0.44 -8.32 19.68
CA PHE A 36 -0.36 -9.27 18.56
C PHE A 36 0.11 -10.65 19.02
N ILE A 37 1.18 -10.70 19.81
CA ILE A 37 1.71 -11.96 20.34
C ILE A 37 0.66 -12.69 21.20
N ASP A 38 -0.09 -11.96 22.03
CA ASP A 38 -1.16 -12.54 22.86
C ASP A 38 -2.31 -13.14 22.05
N ARG A 39 -2.60 -12.57 20.88
CA ARG A 39 -3.64 -13.07 19.97
C ARG A 39 -3.19 -14.32 19.21
N LEU A 40 -1.90 -14.41 18.88
CA LEU A 40 -1.35 -15.51 18.07
C LEU A 40 -1.25 -16.81 18.87
N GLU A 41 -1.30 -17.93 18.15
CA GLU A 41 -1.13 -19.27 18.70
C GLU A 41 0.29 -19.76 18.48
N ASP A 42 0.99 -20.06 19.57
CA ASP A 42 2.40 -20.53 19.58
C ASP A 42 3.35 -19.70 18.69
N PRO A 43 3.40 -18.36 18.88
CA PRO A 43 4.15 -17.49 17.98
C PRO A 43 5.66 -17.62 18.13
N PHE A 44 6.37 -17.56 16.99
CA PHE A 44 7.80 -17.34 16.93
C PHE A 44 8.08 -15.89 16.54
N VAL A 45 8.94 -15.20 17.29
CA VAL A 45 9.39 -13.85 16.94
C VAL A 45 10.79 -13.94 16.33
N LEU A 46 10.88 -13.68 15.03
CA LEU A 46 12.16 -13.59 14.32
C LEU A 46 12.66 -12.15 14.37
N PHE A 47 13.89 -11.93 14.80
CA PHE A 47 14.45 -10.60 14.97
C PHE A 47 15.93 -10.55 14.58
N ASP A 48 16.42 -9.35 14.26
CA ASP A 48 17.83 -9.06 13.98
C ASP A 48 18.49 -8.25 15.11
N ASP A 49 19.76 -7.92 14.94
CA ASP A 49 20.51 -7.17 15.96
C ASP A 49 19.95 -5.76 16.21
N GLU A 50 19.38 -5.11 15.20
CA GLU A 50 18.77 -3.77 15.36
C GLU A 50 17.52 -3.81 16.24
N THR A 51 16.74 -4.87 16.16
CA THR A 51 15.48 -5.03 16.90
C THR A 51 15.61 -5.84 18.19
N LYS A 52 16.78 -6.44 18.45
CA LYS A 52 17.06 -7.29 19.63
C LYS A 52 16.68 -6.64 20.96
N LYS A 53 17.10 -5.39 21.20
CA LYS A 53 16.78 -4.68 22.44
C LYS A 53 15.27 -4.58 22.64
N ARG A 54 14.57 -4.20 21.61
CA ARG A 54 13.12 -4.02 21.62
C ARG A 54 12.36 -5.32 21.81
N VAL A 55 12.79 -6.39 21.19
CA VAL A 55 12.21 -7.72 21.41
C VAL A 55 12.39 -8.16 22.88
N GLY A 56 13.53 -7.83 23.48
CA GLY A 56 13.77 -8.09 24.92
C GLY A 56 12.89 -7.26 25.89
N GLU A 57 12.29 -6.15 25.42
CA GLU A 57 11.38 -5.30 26.20
C GLU A 57 9.92 -5.81 26.19
N ILE A 58 9.59 -6.80 25.35
CA ILE A 58 8.25 -7.38 25.27
C ILE A 58 7.99 -8.18 26.53
N SER A 59 7.01 -7.75 27.34
CA SER A 59 6.73 -8.30 28.68
C SER A 59 6.19 -9.73 28.65
N ASN A 60 5.50 -10.11 27.57
CA ASN A 60 4.95 -11.46 27.37
C ASN A 60 5.86 -12.36 26.52
N GLY A 61 7.14 -12.03 26.44
CA GLY A 61 8.15 -12.81 25.71
C GLY A 61 8.22 -14.29 26.06
N THR A 62 7.65 -14.69 27.20
CA THR A 62 7.51 -16.09 27.60
C THR A 62 6.48 -16.86 26.77
N LYS A 63 5.50 -16.19 26.15
CA LYS A 63 4.53 -16.82 25.25
C LYS A 63 5.08 -17.05 23.84
N SER A 64 6.08 -16.29 23.43
CA SER A 64 6.69 -16.40 22.12
C SER A 64 8.09 -17.02 22.23
N LYS A 65 8.44 -17.84 21.25
CA LYS A 65 9.81 -18.29 21.05
C LYS A 65 10.55 -17.21 20.26
N GLN A 66 11.53 -16.57 20.89
CA GLN A 66 12.32 -15.49 20.30
C GLN A 66 13.58 -16.08 19.64
N ILE A 67 13.74 -15.89 18.33
CA ILE A 67 14.83 -16.48 17.54
C ILE A 67 15.56 -15.39 16.77
N PRO A 68 16.85 -15.14 17.04
CA PRO A 68 17.69 -14.29 16.21
C PRO A 68 17.79 -14.86 14.79
N ILE A 69 17.61 -14.03 13.75
CA ILE A 69 17.71 -14.48 12.35
C ILE A 69 19.11 -15.03 12.07
N VAL A 70 20.16 -14.42 12.61
CA VAL A 70 21.54 -14.90 12.47
C VAL A 70 21.68 -16.34 12.93
N TYR A 71 21.02 -16.71 14.03
CA TYR A 71 21.05 -18.09 14.54
C TYR A 71 20.46 -19.08 13.51
N LEU A 72 19.40 -18.73 12.79
CA LEU A 72 18.84 -19.59 11.76
C LEU A 72 19.81 -19.81 10.59
N LEU A 73 20.57 -18.78 10.23
CA LEU A 73 21.55 -18.85 9.13
C LEU A 73 22.77 -19.70 9.48
N GLU A 74 23.06 -19.86 10.75
CA GLU A 74 24.20 -20.68 11.25
C GLU A 74 23.83 -22.15 11.44
N GLN A 75 22.54 -22.52 11.38
CA GLN A 75 22.11 -23.88 11.53
C GLN A 75 22.47 -24.74 10.33
N PRO A 76 22.81 -26.03 10.53
CA PRO A 76 23.01 -26.94 9.42
C PRO A 76 21.72 -27.10 8.61
N THR A 77 21.87 -27.20 7.30
CA THR A 77 20.73 -27.47 6.41
C THR A 77 20.29 -28.92 6.52
N PHE A 78 18.99 -29.13 6.70
CA PHE A 78 18.37 -30.44 6.68
C PHE A 78 17.41 -30.53 5.50
N PRO A 79 17.22 -31.74 4.92
CA PRO A 79 16.13 -31.98 3.99
C PRO A 79 14.81 -31.69 4.70
N VAL A 80 14.05 -30.75 4.20
CA VAL A 80 12.73 -30.39 4.75
C VAL A 80 11.66 -30.84 3.79
N LEU A 81 10.66 -31.55 4.31
CA LEU A 81 9.46 -31.82 3.54
C LEU A 81 8.63 -30.53 3.46
N GLN A 82 8.34 -30.15 2.25
CA GLN A 82 7.45 -29.02 1.99
C GLN A 82 6.05 -29.35 2.53
N SER A 83 5.47 -28.40 3.26
CA SER A 83 4.10 -28.49 3.74
C SER A 83 3.31 -27.31 3.16
N PHE A 84 2.27 -27.62 2.39
CA PHE A 84 1.42 -26.60 1.79
C PHE A 84 0.18 -26.38 2.63
N LEU A 85 -0.08 -25.13 2.96
CA LEU A 85 -1.40 -24.70 3.41
C LEU A 85 -2.38 -24.72 2.22
N ALA A 86 -3.64 -25.04 2.49
CA ALA A 86 -4.65 -25.02 1.44
C ALA A 86 -4.81 -23.58 0.88
N LYS A 87 -5.10 -23.49 -0.41
CA LYS A 87 -5.11 -22.20 -1.13
C LYS A 87 -6.04 -21.13 -0.53
N ASN A 88 -7.07 -21.56 0.19
CA ASN A 88 -8.07 -20.69 0.82
C ASN A 88 -7.90 -20.58 2.34
N GLU A 89 -6.86 -21.20 2.91
CA GLU A 89 -6.51 -21.04 4.32
C GLU A 89 -5.61 -19.81 4.54
N ILE A 90 -5.55 -19.35 5.79
CA ILE A 90 -4.65 -18.24 6.17
C ILE A 90 -3.21 -18.69 5.93
N SER A 91 -2.52 -18.01 5.04
CA SER A 91 -1.13 -18.32 4.66
C SER A 91 -0.17 -17.14 4.80
N TYR A 92 -0.70 -15.95 5.07
CA TYR A 92 0.07 -14.71 5.19
C TYR A 92 -0.75 -13.69 5.99
N MET A 93 -0.11 -12.97 6.91
CA MET A 93 -0.76 -11.90 7.66
C MET A 93 0.01 -10.59 7.55
N THR A 94 -0.75 -9.50 7.46
CA THR A 94 -0.25 -8.13 7.56
C THR A 94 -1.03 -7.38 8.64
N HIS A 95 -0.71 -6.12 8.90
CA HIS A 95 -1.48 -5.30 9.82
C HIS A 95 -1.88 -3.96 9.20
N THR A 96 -2.95 -3.36 9.72
CA THR A 96 -3.35 -1.99 9.39
C THR A 96 -2.42 -0.98 10.05
N SER A 97 -2.48 0.30 9.62
CA SER A 97 -1.69 1.39 10.23
C SER A 97 -2.03 1.68 11.69
N GLY A 98 -3.26 1.39 12.12
CA GLY A 98 -3.70 1.60 13.51
C GLY A 98 -3.97 3.05 13.90
N THR A 99 -4.24 3.93 12.95
CA THR A 99 -4.55 5.36 13.20
C THR A 99 -5.73 5.58 14.14
N THR A 100 -6.66 4.64 14.22
CA THR A 100 -7.87 4.71 15.05
C THR A 100 -7.90 3.73 16.23
N GLY A 101 -6.72 3.24 16.66
CA GLY A 101 -6.64 2.29 17.77
C GLY A 101 -5.61 1.18 17.55
N ILE A 102 -5.81 0.02 18.21
CA ILE A 102 -4.93 -1.14 18.04
C ILE A 102 -5.05 -1.67 16.60
N PRO A 103 -3.95 -1.77 15.85
CA PRO A 103 -3.95 -2.30 14.48
C PRO A 103 -4.57 -3.70 14.42
N LYS A 104 -5.26 -3.97 13.32
CA LYS A 104 -5.85 -5.28 13.03
C LYS A 104 -4.85 -6.16 12.30
N LEU A 105 -4.83 -7.45 12.60
CA LEU A 105 -4.10 -8.44 11.80
C LEU A 105 -4.97 -8.93 10.66
N ILE A 106 -4.59 -8.59 9.44
CA ILE A 106 -5.33 -8.93 8.22
C ILE A 106 -4.87 -10.30 7.73
N CYS A 107 -5.80 -11.23 7.58
CA CYS A 107 -5.53 -12.59 7.15
C CYS A 107 -5.68 -12.74 5.63
N HIS A 108 -4.62 -13.17 4.98
CA HIS A 108 -4.60 -13.43 3.55
C HIS A 108 -4.44 -14.92 3.27
N SER A 109 -5.03 -15.39 2.18
CA SER A 109 -4.80 -16.73 1.63
C SER A 109 -3.87 -16.68 0.43
N ALA A 110 -3.32 -17.83 0.04
CA ALA A 110 -2.60 -17.94 -1.22
C ALA A 110 -3.47 -17.55 -2.43
N HIS A 111 -4.78 -17.84 -2.36
CA HIS A 111 -5.74 -17.44 -3.39
C HIS A 111 -5.89 -15.92 -3.49
N SER A 112 -6.14 -15.23 -2.38
CA SER A 112 -6.30 -13.76 -2.39
C SER A 112 -5.01 -13.04 -2.81
N MET A 113 -3.85 -13.49 -2.31
CA MET A 113 -2.56 -12.94 -2.71
C MET A 113 -2.24 -13.21 -4.19
N GLY A 114 -2.62 -14.38 -4.70
CA GLY A 114 -2.49 -14.74 -6.12
C GLY A 114 -3.28 -13.80 -7.04
N TRP A 115 -4.52 -13.43 -6.68
CA TRP A 115 -5.30 -12.46 -7.44
C TRP A 115 -4.69 -11.05 -7.42
N ARG A 116 -4.13 -10.62 -6.29
CA ARG A 116 -3.39 -9.34 -6.19
C ARG A 116 -2.14 -9.34 -7.07
N THR A 117 -1.41 -10.45 -7.07
CA THR A 117 -0.25 -10.65 -7.97
C THR A 117 -0.68 -10.60 -9.43
N LYS A 118 -1.78 -11.27 -9.79
CA LYS A 118 -2.34 -11.26 -11.15
C LYS A 118 -2.76 -9.87 -11.60
N TRP A 119 -3.37 -9.09 -10.71
CA TRP A 119 -3.71 -7.68 -10.97
C TRP A 119 -2.45 -6.89 -11.34
N GLN A 120 -1.39 -7.02 -10.54
CA GLN A 120 -0.13 -6.32 -10.78
C GLN A 120 0.58 -6.78 -12.06
N GLU A 121 0.54 -8.07 -12.37
CA GLU A 121 1.07 -8.61 -13.63
C GLU A 121 0.36 -8.00 -14.83
N THR A 122 -0.95 -7.77 -14.76
CA THR A 122 -1.73 -7.12 -15.82
C THR A 122 -1.26 -5.69 -16.06
N VAL A 123 -0.92 -4.96 -14.99
CA VAL A 123 -0.33 -3.61 -15.09
C VAL A 123 1.08 -3.68 -15.70
N PHE A 124 1.96 -4.55 -15.21
CA PHE A 124 3.32 -4.68 -15.72
C PHE A 124 3.39 -5.19 -17.16
N ALA A 125 2.38 -5.93 -17.62
CA ALA A 125 2.29 -6.37 -19.02
C ALA A 125 2.21 -5.21 -20.02
N LYS A 126 1.89 -4.00 -19.56
CA LYS A 126 1.92 -2.78 -20.39
C LYS A 126 3.34 -2.22 -20.57
N ILE A 127 4.30 -2.66 -19.77
CA ILE A 127 5.71 -2.27 -19.90
C ILE A 127 6.37 -3.14 -20.97
N SER A 128 6.76 -2.53 -22.09
CA SER A 128 7.30 -3.25 -23.25
C SER A 128 8.72 -3.80 -23.03
N GLU A 129 9.49 -3.16 -22.16
CA GLU A 129 10.90 -3.48 -21.94
C GLU A 129 11.13 -4.01 -20.52
N LYS A 130 11.71 -5.21 -20.42
CA LYS A 130 12.06 -5.82 -19.12
C LYS A 130 13.37 -5.24 -18.58
N LYS A 131 13.32 -3.95 -18.22
CA LYS A 131 14.41 -3.23 -17.57
C LYS A 131 14.19 -3.12 -16.07
N LEU A 132 15.20 -2.64 -15.37
CA LEU A 132 15.22 -2.49 -13.91
C LEU A 132 14.05 -1.65 -13.41
N ILE A 133 13.34 -2.17 -12.42
CA ILE A 133 12.28 -1.48 -11.67
C ILE A 133 12.79 -1.21 -10.26
N ALA A 134 12.80 0.06 -9.86
CA ALA A 134 13.11 0.50 -8.51
C ALA A 134 11.83 0.71 -7.71
N PHE A 135 11.85 0.39 -6.42
CA PHE A 135 10.73 0.66 -5.54
C PHE A 135 11.17 0.84 -4.09
N HIS A 136 10.45 1.72 -3.38
CA HIS A 136 10.60 1.92 -1.93
C HIS A 136 9.26 1.71 -1.25
N ILE A 137 9.02 0.46 -0.88
CA ILE A 137 7.80 0.00 -0.19
C ILE A 137 8.24 -0.78 1.06
N SER A 138 7.54 -0.60 2.15
CA SER A 138 7.82 -1.36 3.37
C SER A 138 7.59 -2.86 3.17
N PRO A 139 8.55 -3.72 3.54
CA PRO A 139 8.45 -5.16 3.34
C PRO A 139 7.34 -5.83 4.19
N VAL A 140 6.76 -5.11 5.13
CA VAL A 140 5.64 -5.62 5.95
C VAL A 140 4.26 -5.40 5.30
N HIS A 141 4.19 -4.61 4.24
CA HIS A 141 2.96 -4.44 3.48
C HIS A 141 2.77 -5.55 2.44
N SER A 142 1.53 -5.99 2.26
CA SER A 142 1.18 -6.96 1.20
C SER A 142 1.60 -6.47 -0.18
N ARG A 143 1.61 -5.15 -0.41
CA ARG A 143 2.07 -4.52 -1.67
C ARG A 143 3.50 -4.91 -2.02
N PHE A 144 4.40 -4.98 -1.04
CA PHE A 144 5.78 -5.41 -1.26
C PHE A 144 5.85 -6.86 -1.76
N ASN A 145 5.12 -7.77 -1.11
CA ASN A 145 5.05 -9.18 -1.51
C ASN A 145 4.48 -9.31 -2.93
N ILE A 146 3.37 -8.62 -3.23
CA ILE A 146 2.76 -8.59 -4.55
C ILE A 146 3.75 -8.07 -5.60
N GLY A 147 4.44 -6.96 -5.30
CA GLY A 147 5.42 -6.35 -6.21
C GLY A 147 6.54 -7.33 -6.57
N ILE A 148 7.20 -7.91 -5.57
CA ILE A 148 8.30 -8.87 -5.80
C ILE A 148 7.79 -10.11 -6.55
N SER A 149 6.67 -10.69 -6.11
CA SER A 149 6.10 -11.89 -6.74
C SER A 149 5.79 -11.65 -8.22
N SER A 150 5.19 -10.51 -8.56
CA SER A 150 4.86 -10.14 -9.94
C SER A 150 6.13 -9.89 -10.78
N LEU A 151 7.11 -9.16 -10.22
CA LEU A 151 8.35 -8.88 -10.95
C LEU A 151 9.15 -10.16 -11.20
N MET A 152 9.22 -11.07 -10.23
CA MET A 152 9.88 -12.37 -10.39
C MET A 152 9.17 -13.24 -11.43
N SER A 153 7.83 -13.38 -11.35
CA SER A 153 7.06 -14.21 -12.29
C SER A 153 7.20 -13.73 -13.74
N MET A 154 7.30 -12.42 -13.93
CA MET A 154 7.42 -11.80 -15.25
C MET A 154 8.87 -11.63 -15.71
N GLY A 155 9.86 -11.92 -14.87
CA GLY A 155 11.29 -11.82 -15.18
C GLY A 155 11.81 -10.39 -15.33
N PHE A 156 11.31 -9.44 -14.51
CA PHE A 156 11.86 -8.10 -14.41
C PHE A 156 13.03 -8.05 -13.43
N PRO A 157 14.15 -7.40 -13.76
CA PRO A 157 15.15 -7.02 -12.78
C PRO A 157 14.54 -6.03 -11.78
N MET A 158 14.87 -6.17 -10.50
CA MET A 158 14.27 -5.34 -9.45
C MET A 158 15.32 -4.77 -8.49
N MET A 159 15.04 -3.57 -7.95
CA MET A 159 15.89 -2.85 -7.01
C MET A 159 15.05 -2.29 -5.86
N PRO A 160 14.89 -3.03 -4.76
CA PRO A 160 14.32 -2.46 -3.55
C PRO A 160 15.25 -1.40 -2.98
N LEU A 161 14.76 -0.17 -2.87
CA LEU A 161 15.46 0.93 -2.21
C LEU A 161 15.31 0.78 -0.70
N ALA A 162 16.41 0.60 0.00
CA ALA A 162 16.40 0.40 1.45
C ALA A 162 16.11 1.68 2.25
N ASP A 163 16.34 2.84 1.64
CA ASP A 163 16.27 4.14 2.30
C ASP A 163 15.62 5.18 1.37
N ALA A 164 14.72 5.99 1.93
CA ALA A 164 14.04 7.06 1.20
C ALA A 164 14.84 8.38 1.18
N GLN A 165 16.00 8.46 1.86
CA GLN A 165 16.80 9.66 1.92
C GLN A 165 17.26 10.10 0.53
N SER A 166 16.99 11.34 0.16
CA SER A 166 17.20 11.88 -1.20
C SER A 166 18.59 11.61 -1.76
N SER A 167 19.65 11.81 -0.97
CA SER A 167 21.03 11.59 -1.44
C SER A 167 21.31 10.13 -1.84
N LYS A 168 20.73 9.17 -1.10
CA LYS A 168 20.86 7.74 -1.40
C LYS A 168 20.02 7.36 -2.62
N VAL A 169 18.82 7.90 -2.71
CA VAL A 169 17.93 7.68 -3.86
C VAL A 169 18.58 8.21 -5.14
N ILE A 170 19.09 9.46 -5.14
CA ILE A 170 19.83 10.03 -6.28
C ILE A 170 20.95 9.09 -6.72
N HIS A 171 21.81 8.69 -5.78
CA HIS A 171 22.95 7.81 -6.08
C HIS A 171 22.50 6.50 -6.73
N MET A 172 21.45 5.85 -6.20
CA MET A 172 20.93 4.60 -6.74
C MET A 172 20.32 4.78 -8.14
N LEU A 173 19.52 5.83 -8.33
CA LEU A 173 18.88 6.10 -9.62
C LEU A 173 19.90 6.48 -10.71
N GLU A 174 20.92 7.29 -10.39
CA GLU A 174 22.00 7.64 -11.34
C GLU A 174 22.88 6.45 -11.70
N THR A 175 23.16 5.59 -10.72
CA THR A 175 24.02 4.41 -10.93
C THR A 175 23.34 3.34 -11.77
N TYR A 176 22.10 2.99 -11.42
CA TYR A 176 21.42 1.82 -11.96
C TYR A 176 20.38 2.14 -13.04
N ARG A 177 19.95 3.39 -13.16
CA ARG A 177 19.04 3.90 -14.21
C ARG A 177 17.80 3.05 -14.45
N PRO A 178 16.94 2.87 -13.43
CA PRO A 178 15.72 2.10 -13.60
C PRO A 178 14.77 2.77 -14.60
N ILE A 179 13.93 1.96 -15.27
CA ILE A 179 12.90 2.46 -16.18
C ILE A 179 11.60 2.83 -15.41
N ALA A 180 11.42 2.26 -14.23
CA ALA A 180 10.24 2.51 -13.39
C ALA A 180 10.63 2.76 -11.94
N LEU A 181 9.82 3.58 -11.25
CA LEU A 181 9.97 3.90 -9.84
C LEU A 181 8.62 3.84 -9.14
N GLU A 182 8.52 3.04 -8.08
CA GLU A 182 7.34 2.93 -7.24
C GLU A 182 7.63 3.35 -5.81
N THR A 183 6.75 4.17 -5.22
CA THR A 183 6.79 4.49 -3.79
C THR A 183 5.45 5.07 -3.31
N HIS A 184 5.41 5.48 -2.05
CA HIS A 184 4.30 6.20 -1.43
C HIS A 184 4.20 7.65 -1.91
N PRO A 185 3.00 8.27 -1.90
CA PRO A 185 2.82 9.69 -2.22
C PRO A 185 3.76 10.61 -1.46
N ASN A 186 3.91 10.45 -0.15
CA ASN A 186 4.76 11.31 0.68
C ASN A 186 6.23 11.30 0.23
N ASN A 187 6.74 10.15 -0.21
CA ASN A 187 8.08 10.10 -0.77
C ASN A 187 8.16 10.82 -2.11
N PHE A 188 7.15 10.68 -2.98
CA PHE A 188 7.10 11.43 -4.22
C PHE A 188 7.04 12.93 -3.97
N VAL A 189 6.24 13.40 -3.02
CA VAL A 189 6.21 14.82 -2.64
C VAL A 189 7.61 15.30 -2.21
N GLN A 190 8.27 14.59 -1.31
CA GLN A 190 9.64 14.94 -0.88
C GLN A 190 10.65 14.87 -2.03
N TRP A 191 10.61 13.82 -2.84
CA TRP A 191 11.52 13.66 -3.98
C TRP A 191 11.21 14.61 -5.14
N SER A 192 10.04 15.24 -5.21
CA SER A 192 9.74 16.24 -6.23
C SER A 192 10.65 17.46 -6.11
N PHE A 193 10.96 17.89 -4.88
CA PHE A 193 11.97 18.94 -4.65
C PHE A 193 13.36 18.48 -5.11
N THR A 194 13.73 17.24 -4.76
CA THR A 194 14.98 16.61 -5.21
C THR A 194 15.05 16.49 -6.73
N ALA A 195 13.94 16.14 -7.41
CA ALA A 195 13.89 16.02 -8.86
C ALA A 195 14.08 17.36 -9.58
N LYS A 196 13.59 18.46 -8.99
CA LYS A 196 13.85 19.83 -9.51
C LYS A 196 15.33 20.20 -9.41
N GLU A 197 16.00 19.83 -8.31
CA GLU A 197 17.44 20.13 -8.10
C GLU A 197 18.37 19.17 -8.85
N HIS A 198 17.98 17.89 -8.96
CA HIS A 198 18.77 16.80 -9.56
C HIS A 198 17.99 16.06 -10.67
N PRO A 199 17.53 16.77 -11.73
CA PRO A 199 16.66 16.18 -12.75
C PRO A 199 17.29 14.98 -13.46
N LYS A 200 18.61 14.94 -13.56
CA LYS A 200 19.36 13.86 -14.20
C LYS A 200 19.11 12.50 -13.54
N ALA A 201 18.95 12.46 -12.22
CA ALA A 201 18.70 11.20 -11.49
C ALA A 201 17.37 10.54 -11.89
N PHE A 202 16.34 11.34 -12.17
CA PHE A 202 15.00 10.87 -12.51
C PHE A 202 14.75 10.82 -14.03
N SER A 203 15.62 11.40 -14.84
CA SER A 203 15.37 11.60 -16.28
C SER A 203 15.17 10.32 -17.08
N GLY A 204 15.74 9.20 -16.64
CA GLY A 204 15.63 7.91 -17.33
C GLY A 204 14.34 7.13 -16.98
N ILE A 205 13.55 7.62 -16.02
CA ILE A 205 12.35 6.94 -15.56
C ILE A 205 11.19 7.28 -16.49
N ARG A 206 10.56 6.24 -17.02
CA ARG A 206 9.40 6.33 -17.91
C ARG A 206 8.08 6.04 -17.18
N TYR A 207 8.12 5.21 -16.13
CA TYR A 207 6.94 4.76 -15.41
C TYR A 207 7.08 5.09 -13.93
N TYR A 208 6.27 6.00 -13.44
CA TYR A 208 6.12 6.30 -12.02
C TYR A 208 4.87 5.61 -11.49
N HIS A 209 4.93 5.07 -10.30
CA HIS A 209 3.82 4.37 -9.68
C HIS A 209 3.65 4.82 -8.23
N SER A 210 2.57 5.56 -7.95
CA SER A 210 2.14 5.91 -6.61
C SER A 210 1.05 4.96 -6.15
N THR A 211 1.18 4.45 -4.95
CA THR A 211 0.23 3.51 -4.33
C THR A 211 -0.04 3.92 -2.89
N PHE A 212 -1.16 3.50 -2.32
CA PHE A 212 -1.69 3.70 -0.97
C PHE A 212 -2.61 4.91 -0.81
N ASP A 213 -2.32 6.05 -1.40
CA ASP A 213 -3.09 7.26 -1.22
C ASP A 213 -3.08 8.12 -2.49
N ALA A 214 -3.94 9.13 -2.54
CA ALA A 214 -3.95 10.10 -3.62
C ALA A 214 -2.67 10.95 -3.62
N ILE A 215 -2.34 11.52 -4.78
CA ILE A 215 -1.19 12.39 -4.97
C ILE A 215 -1.61 13.61 -5.80
N ASN A 216 -1.11 14.79 -5.46
CA ASN A 216 -1.46 16.03 -6.15
C ASN A 216 -0.85 16.12 -7.56
N ASN A 217 -1.50 16.88 -8.43
CA ASN A 217 -1.12 17.04 -9.83
C ASN A 217 0.27 17.68 -9.99
N GLN A 218 0.64 18.64 -9.14
CA GLN A 218 1.95 19.32 -9.20
C GLN A 218 3.11 18.35 -9.01
N THR A 219 2.97 17.41 -8.08
CA THR A 219 3.99 16.37 -7.86
C THR A 219 4.10 15.45 -9.07
N MET A 220 2.99 14.96 -9.61
CA MET A 220 2.98 14.12 -10.81
C MET A 220 3.61 14.83 -12.02
N GLU A 221 3.22 16.10 -12.25
CA GLU A 221 3.75 16.91 -13.33
C GLU A 221 5.27 17.10 -13.21
N THR A 222 5.79 17.31 -12.00
CA THR A 222 7.23 17.46 -11.76
C THR A 222 8.00 16.24 -12.27
N PHE A 223 7.56 15.03 -11.95
CA PHE A 223 8.25 13.81 -12.40
C PHE A 223 8.08 13.56 -13.90
N LEU A 224 6.90 13.79 -14.44
CA LEU A 224 6.65 13.63 -15.88
C LEU A 224 7.49 14.61 -16.72
N ARG A 225 7.66 15.86 -16.26
CA ARG A 225 8.54 16.85 -16.90
C ARG A 225 10.02 16.52 -16.78
N THR A 226 10.41 15.83 -15.73
CA THR A 226 11.81 15.42 -15.52
C THR A 226 12.23 14.28 -16.44
N SER A 227 11.30 13.43 -16.85
CA SER A 227 11.57 12.34 -17.78
C SER A 227 11.94 12.86 -19.17
N ILE A 228 12.98 12.28 -19.77
CA ILE A 228 13.36 12.57 -21.17
C ILE A 228 12.49 11.84 -22.19
N THR A 229 11.66 10.91 -21.76
CA THR A 229 10.75 10.17 -22.64
C THR A 229 9.44 10.92 -22.76
N GLN A 230 8.99 11.19 -24.00
CA GLN A 230 7.75 11.93 -24.26
C GLN A 230 6.49 11.17 -23.82
N ASP A 231 6.60 9.85 -23.68
CA ASP A 231 5.52 8.95 -23.30
C ASP A 231 5.65 8.47 -21.83
N ALA A 232 6.27 9.28 -20.99
CA ALA A 232 6.31 9.01 -19.56
C ALA A 232 4.88 8.99 -18.95
N VAL A 233 4.66 8.04 -18.05
CA VAL A 233 3.37 7.82 -17.39
C VAL A 233 3.55 7.83 -15.89
N PHE A 234 2.64 8.51 -15.21
CA PHE A 234 2.49 8.43 -13.77
C PHE A 234 1.22 7.64 -13.44
N LEU A 235 1.38 6.46 -12.85
CA LEU A 235 0.28 5.60 -12.46
C LEU A 235 -0.09 5.86 -11.01
N GLN A 236 -1.33 6.27 -10.81
CA GLN A 236 -1.97 6.40 -9.50
C GLN A 236 -2.82 5.16 -9.25
N VAL A 237 -2.65 4.52 -8.08
CA VAL A 237 -3.39 3.32 -7.71
C VAL A 237 -4.05 3.52 -6.35
N TYR A 238 -5.37 3.45 -6.35
CA TYR A 238 -6.20 3.42 -5.16
C TYR A 238 -6.46 1.98 -4.72
N GLY A 239 -6.44 1.74 -3.41
CA GLY A 239 -6.73 0.45 -2.83
C GLY A 239 -6.52 0.44 -1.32
N GLN A 240 -6.82 -0.69 -0.71
CA GLN A 240 -6.74 -0.87 0.73
C GLN A 240 -6.04 -2.18 1.09
N SER A 241 -5.53 -2.26 2.31
CA SER A 241 -4.86 -3.49 2.79
C SER A 241 -5.78 -4.71 2.74
N GLU A 242 -7.08 -4.53 2.95
CA GLU A 242 -8.10 -5.57 2.91
C GLU A 242 -8.40 -6.05 1.49
N CYS A 243 -8.40 -5.17 0.50
CA CYS A 243 -8.79 -5.48 -0.88
C CYS A 243 -7.59 -5.64 -1.84
N GLY A 244 -6.44 -5.05 -1.50
CA GLY A 244 -5.29 -4.92 -2.39
C GLY A 244 -5.41 -3.72 -3.33
N PRO A 245 -4.63 -3.70 -4.44
CA PRO A 245 -4.77 -2.66 -5.46
C PRO A 245 -6.11 -2.83 -6.19
N MET A 246 -6.82 -1.74 -6.41
CA MET A 246 -8.21 -1.77 -6.86
C MET A 246 -8.44 -1.01 -8.16
N ILE A 247 -8.25 0.29 -8.10
CA ILE A 247 -8.60 1.26 -9.12
C ILE A 247 -7.31 1.95 -9.56
N LEU A 248 -7.17 2.21 -10.83
CA LEU A 248 -5.96 2.84 -11.35
C LEU A 248 -6.27 3.91 -12.41
N LYS A 249 -5.43 4.94 -12.42
CA LYS A 249 -5.39 5.95 -13.46
C LYS A 249 -3.96 6.20 -13.93
N ALA A 250 -3.78 6.22 -15.23
CA ALA A 250 -2.53 6.59 -15.85
C ALA A 250 -2.58 8.08 -16.27
N HIS A 251 -1.63 8.86 -15.78
CA HIS A 251 -1.49 10.28 -16.10
C HIS A 251 -0.31 10.49 -17.05
N THR A 252 -0.51 11.40 -18.00
CA THR A 252 0.53 11.97 -18.86
C THR A 252 0.57 13.48 -18.67
N LEU A 253 1.58 14.16 -19.16
CA LEU A 253 1.61 15.64 -19.12
C LEU A 253 0.39 16.29 -19.78
N ASP A 254 -0.16 15.65 -20.82
CA ASP A 254 -1.35 16.18 -21.47
C ASP A 254 -2.62 15.91 -20.66
N SER A 255 -2.77 14.72 -20.10
CA SER A 255 -3.95 14.42 -19.29
C SER A 255 -4.02 15.24 -18.00
N LEU A 256 -2.87 15.58 -17.38
CA LEU A 256 -2.84 16.40 -16.16
C LEU A 256 -3.37 17.82 -16.35
N LYS A 257 -3.38 18.35 -17.57
CA LYS A 257 -3.92 19.70 -17.84
C LYS A 257 -5.41 19.84 -17.53
N THR A 258 -6.14 18.75 -17.57
CA THR A 258 -7.59 18.69 -17.38
C THR A 258 -8.03 17.67 -16.35
N SER A 259 -7.09 16.92 -15.76
CA SER A 259 -7.41 15.86 -14.81
C SER A 259 -7.60 16.41 -13.41
N ASP A 260 -8.68 15.97 -12.77
CA ASP A 260 -8.82 16.08 -11.31
C ASP A 260 -7.88 15.10 -10.62
N ALA A 261 -7.12 15.55 -9.63
CA ALA A 261 -6.22 14.69 -8.83
C ALA A 261 -6.97 13.60 -8.06
N ARG A 262 -8.26 13.81 -7.83
CA ARG A 262 -9.15 12.87 -7.12
C ARG A 262 -9.79 11.84 -8.03
N ASP A 263 -9.63 11.95 -9.34
CA ASP A 263 -10.02 10.90 -10.28
C ASP A 263 -9.03 9.72 -10.17
N MET A 264 -9.47 8.67 -9.48
CA MET A 264 -8.69 7.43 -9.30
C MET A 264 -8.74 6.53 -10.53
N GLY A 265 -9.61 6.82 -11.52
CA GLY A 265 -9.79 6.01 -12.72
C GLY A 265 -10.74 4.84 -12.54
N VAL A 266 -10.35 3.69 -13.08
CA VAL A 266 -11.21 2.50 -13.18
C VAL A 266 -10.56 1.24 -12.63
N GLY A 267 -11.38 0.25 -12.29
CA GLY A 267 -10.91 -1.09 -11.94
C GLY A 267 -10.40 -1.88 -13.14
N LEU A 268 -9.78 -3.02 -12.88
CA LEU A 268 -9.43 -3.99 -13.92
C LEU A 268 -10.57 -4.97 -14.15
N GLU A 269 -10.99 -5.10 -15.40
CA GLU A 269 -12.04 -6.02 -15.82
C GLU A 269 -11.83 -7.42 -15.23
N ASP A 270 -12.90 -8.05 -14.77
CA ASP A 270 -12.93 -9.36 -14.13
C ASP A 270 -12.12 -9.52 -12.83
N MET A 271 -11.45 -8.47 -12.32
CA MET A 271 -10.62 -8.55 -11.12
C MET A 271 -11.06 -7.61 -10.01
N THR A 272 -11.28 -6.34 -10.35
CA THR A 272 -11.60 -5.28 -9.37
C THR A 272 -12.62 -4.30 -9.92
N SER A 273 -13.52 -3.82 -9.06
CA SER A 273 -14.54 -2.83 -9.39
C SER A 273 -14.88 -1.99 -8.15
N ALA A 274 -15.47 -0.83 -8.37
CA ALA A 274 -16.06 0.01 -7.34
C ALA A 274 -17.54 0.26 -7.64
N ARG A 275 -18.31 0.62 -6.61
CA ARG A 275 -19.66 1.17 -6.71
C ARG A 275 -19.89 2.18 -5.61
N ILE A 276 -20.87 3.04 -5.81
CA ILE A 276 -21.29 4.03 -4.82
C ILE A 276 -22.63 3.62 -4.21
N THR A 277 -22.73 3.72 -2.89
CA THR A 277 -23.96 3.35 -2.18
C THR A 277 -24.36 4.40 -1.15
N ASP A 278 -25.62 4.36 -0.73
CA ASP A 278 -26.05 5.03 0.49
C ASP A 278 -25.54 4.29 1.76
N SER A 279 -25.85 4.82 2.93
CA SER A 279 -25.41 4.27 4.22
C SER A 279 -26.02 2.88 4.55
N VAL A 280 -27.05 2.44 3.81
CA VAL A 280 -27.66 1.12 4.00
C VAL A 280 -27.28 0.14 2.89
N GLY A 281 -26.45 0.57 1.91
CA GLY A 281 -25.89 -0.29 0.87
C GLY A 281 -26.66 -0.31 -0.45
N ASN A 282 -27.66 0.56 -0.65
CA ASN A 282 -28.33 0.70 -1.95
C ASN A 282 -27.43 1.45 -2.94
N VAL A 283 -27.31 0.95 -4.16
CA VAL A 283 -26.49 1.57 -5.20
C VAL A 283 -27.09 2.92 -5.61
N LEU A 284 -26.25 3.95 -5.64
CA LEU A 284 -26.61 5.30 -6.06
C LEU A 284 -26.36 5.51 -7.55
N PRO A 285 -27.09 6.47 -8.19
CA PRO A 285 -26.84 6.87 -9.57
C PRO A 285 -25.44 7.49 -9.76
N GLU A 286 -25.00 7.55 -11.01
CA GLU A 286 -23.81 8.27 -11.44
C GLU A 286 -23.85 9.74 -10.96
N ASN A 287 -22.66 10.30 -10.70
CA ASN A 287 -22.47 11.67 -10.21
C ASN A 287 -23.20 11.98 -8.88
N THR A 288 -23.46 10.93 -8.08
CA THR A 288 -24.07 11.08 -6.75
C THR A 288 -23.05 10.63 -5.70
N ASP A 289 -22.83 11.49 -4.71
CA ASP A 289 -21.89 11.22 -3.62
C ASP A 289 -22.43 10.15 -2.67
N GLY A 290 -21.56 9.26 -2.24
CA GLY A 290 -21.90 8.17 -1.32
C GLY A 290 -20.70 7.38 -0.83
N HIS A 291 -21.00 6.29 -0.17
CA HIS A 291 -20.01 5.35 0.36
C HIS A 291 -19.39 4.53 -0.78
N ILE A 292 -18.07 4.46 -0.81
CA ILE A 292 -17.34 3.68 -1.80
C ILE A 292 -17.27 2.23 -1.35
N GLN A 293 -17.87 1.34 -2.12
CA GLN A 293 -17.75 -0.10 -1.94
C GLN A 293 -16.88 -0.72 -3.04
N LEU A 294 -16.03 -1.66 -2.65
CA LEU A 294 -15.01 -2.28 -3.48
C LEU A 294 -15.29 -3.77 -3.68
N LEU A 295 -15.24 -4.25 -4.92
CA LEU A 295 -15.26 -5.66 -5.28
C LEU A 295 -13.85 -6.09 -5.68
N SER A 296 -13.27 -7.06 -4.97
CA SER A 296 -11.93 -7.58 -5.24
C SER A 296 -11.86 -9.09 -5.13
N LYS A 297 -11.38 -9.76 -6.17
CA LYS A 297 -11.01 -11.18 -6.08
C LYS A 297 -9.83 -11.42 -5.11
N GLY A 298 -9.05 -10.37 -4.83
CA GLY A 298 -7.93 -10.36 -3.88
C GLY A 298 -8.31 -9.96 -2.45
N ARG A 299 -9.61 -9.86 -2.11
CA ARG A 299 -10.03 -9.49 -0.75
C ARG A 299 -9.46 -10.46 0.29
N ALA A 300 -9.00 -9.92 1.42
CA ALA A 300 -8.56 -10.67 2.59
C ALA A 300 -9.68 -11.58 3.11
N LEU A 301 -9.31 -12.60 3.86
CA LEU A 301 -10.28 -13.54 4.42
C LEU A 301 -11.03 -12.93 5.60
N THR A 302 -10.29 -12.33 6.53
CA THR A 302 -10.83 -11.77 7.78
C THR A 302 -9.74 -11.00 8.53
N TYR A 303 -10.11 -10.45 9.69
CA TYR A 303 -9.16 -10.03 10.73
C TYR A 303 -8.97 -11.17 11.75
N TYR A 304 -7.71 -11.47 12.08
CA TYR A 304 -7.38 -12.58 12.96
C TYR A 304 -8.01 -12.41 14.34
N LYS A 305 -8.88 -13.35 14.71
CA LYS A 305 -9.69 -13.34 15.96
C LYS A 305 -10.58 -12.09 16.15
N GLU A 306 -10.87 -11.36 15.07
CA GLU A 306 -11.76 -10.20 15.05
C GLU A 306 -12.72 -10.29 13.82
N ASP A 307 -13.24 -11.50 13.52
CA ASP A 307 -14.10 -11.72 12.35
C ASP A 307 -15.35 -10.84 12.36
N ALA A 308 -16.01 -10.68 13.50
CA ALA A 308 -17.19 -9.81 13.59
C ALA A 308 -16.89 -8.38 13.12
N ARG A 309 -15.73 -7.82 13.50
CA ARG A 309 -15.28 -6.50 13.07
C ARG A 309 -14.96 -6.43 11.57
N PHE A 310 -14.51 -7.54 10.96
CA PHE A 310 -14.33 -7.62 9.52
C PHE A 310 -15.68 -7.60 8.81
N GLN A 311 -16.65 -8.38 9.32
CA GLN A 311 -17.98 -8.51 8.74
C GLN A 311 -18.79 -7.20 8.76
N GLU A 312 -18.49 -6.24 9.65
CA GLU A 312 -19.12 -4.91 9.66
C GLU A 312 -18.97 -4.16 8.33
N ASN A 313 -17.89 -4.45 7.57
CA ASN A 313 -17.62 -3.80 6.29
C ASN A 313 -17.99 -4.68 5.08
N VAL A 314 -18.60 -5.86 5.30
CA VAL A 314 -18.92 -6.80 4.22
C VAL A 314 -20.38 -6.67 3.79
N TYR A 315 -20.60 -6.34 2.53
CA TYR A 315 -21.90 -6.26 1.85
C TYR A 315 -22.00 -7.29 0.72
N GLY A 316 -22.17 -8.55 1.06
CA GLY A 316 -22.06 -9.68 0.13
C GLY A 316 -20.62 -9.80 -0.41
N ASP A 317 -20.45 -9.69 -1.72
CA ASP A 317 -19.11 -9.73 -2.34
C ASP A 317 -18.36 -8.39 -2.24
N TRP A 318 -19.03 -7.33 -1.81
CA TRP A 318 -18.50 -5.97 -1.72
C TRP A 318 -17.94 -5.66 -0.33
N TRP A 319 -16.97 -4.77 -0.29
CA TRP A 319 -16.29 -4.28 0.90
C TRP A 319 -16.49 -2.77 1.02
N ASP A 320 -17.05 -2.28 2.13
CA ASP A 320 -17.10 -0.85 2.42
C ASP A 320 -15.70 -0.36 2.76
N SER A 321 -15.19 0.55 1.95
CA SER A 321 -13.83 1.07 2.10
C SER A 321 -13.67 2.01 3.30
N GLY A 322 -14.76 2.58 3.79
CA GLY A 322 -14.74 3.70 4.73
C GLY A 322 -14.41 5.04 4.05
N ASP A 323 -14.32 5.06 2.73
CA ASP A 323 -14.10 6.27 1.94
C ASP A 323 -15.42 6.76 1.30
N TYR A 324 -15.46 8.02 0.92
CA TYR A 324 -16.60 8.72 0.38
C TYR A 324 -16.25 9.37 -0.97
N GLY A 325 -17.16 9.30 -1.93
CA GLY A 325 -16.91 9.83 -3.27
C GLY A 325 -18.06 9.55 -4.23
N PHE A 326 -17.80 9.63 -5.52
CA PHE A 326 -18.79 9.34 -6.57
C PHE A 326 -18.15 8.63 -7.76
N MET A 327 -18.99 8.10 -8.64
CA MET A 327 -18.57 7.61 -9.97
C MET A 327 -19.24 8.46 -11.04
N ASP A 328 -18.48 8.82 -12.09
CA ASP A 328 -19.01 9.52 -13.24
C ASP A 328 -19.67 8.57 -14.27
N GLU A 329 -20.22 9.14 -15.35
CA GLU A 329 -20.84 8.41 -16.45
C GLU A 329 -19.88 7.54 -17.27
N HIS A 330 -18.58 7.69 -17.06
CA HIS A 330 -17.53 6.87 -17.70
C HIS A 330 -17.03 5.75 -16.79
N GLY A 331 -17.58 5.66 -15.57
CA GLY A 331 -17.20 4.68 -14.57
C GLY A 331 -15.91 5.01 -13.82
N HIS A 332 -15.43 6.24 -13.90
CA HIS A 332 -14.30 6.71 -13.11
C HIS A 332 -14.72 6.97 -11.67
N LEU A 333 -13.90 6.49 -10.72
CA LEU A 333 -14.08 6.74 -9.31
C LEU A 333 -13.39 8.04 -8.90
N PHE A 334 -14.16 8.93 -8.26
CA PHE A 334 -13.65 10.18 -7.67
C PHE A 334 -13.68 10.09 -6.16
N LEU A 335 -12.51 10.24 -5.53
CA LEU A 335 -12.34 10.21 -4.08
C LEU A 335 -12.57 11.62 -3.50
N LYS A 336 -13.43 11.75 -2.49
CA LYS A 336 -13.69 13.02 -1.81
C LYS A 336 -13.08 13.09 -0.42
N ASP A 337 -13.40 12.15 0.46
CA ASP A 337 -12.98 12.16 1.85
C ASP A 337 -13.03 10.74 2.43
N ARG A 338 -12.60 10.59 3.68
CA ARG A 338 -12.98 9.45 4.50
C ARG A 338 -14.35 9.71 5.14
N GLN A 339 -15.15 8.66 5.29
CA GLN A 339 -16.48 8.77 5.92
C GLN A 339 -16.40 9.38 7.32
N VAL A 340 -15.34 9.08 8.07
CA VAL A 340 -15.12 9.58 9.45
C VAL A 340 -14.64 11.04 9.48
N ASP A 341 -14.13 11.57 8.39
CA ASP A 341 -13.57 12.91 8.28
C ASP A 341 -14.54 13.90 7.60
N LEU A 342 -15.74 13.43 7.20
CA LEU A 342 -16.76 14.28 6.59
C LEU A 342 -17.15 15.44 7.51
N ILE A 343 -17.10 16.66 6.95
CA ILE A 343 -17.53 17.88 7.61
C ILE A 343 -18.79 18.39 6.88
N GLU A 344 -19.93 18.43 7.55
CA GLU A 344 -21.26 18.75 6.95
C GLU A 344 -21.28 20.04 6.12
N THR A 345 -20.45 21.02 6.48
CA THR A 345 -20.38 22.32 5.82
C THR A 345 -19.35 22.40 4.69
N ILE A 346 -18.56 21.35 4.50
CA ILE A 346 -17.48 21.27 3.51
C ILE A 346 -17.78 20.14 2.55
N ASN A 347 -17.77 20.42 1.25
CA ASN A 347 -18.05 19.43 0.21
C ASN A 347 -16.96 18.35 0.12
N SER A 348 -15.67 18.75 0.30
CA SER A 348 -14.51 17.86 0.36
C SER A 348 -13.35 18.60 1.01
N THR A 349 -12.79 18.02 2.09
CA THR A 349 -11.58 18.55 2.73
C THR A 349 -10.38 18.34 1.81
N LEU A 350 -10.29 17.18 1.16
CA LEU A 350 -9.22 16.85 0.23
C LEU A 350 -9.17 17.80 -0.98
N ALA A 351 -10.32 18.24 -1.50
CA ALA A 351 -10.34 19.21 -2.60
C ALA A 351 -9.82 20.60 -2.18
N ILE A 352 -10.09 21.01 -0.93
CA ILE A 352 -9.56 22.27 -0.38
C ILE A 352 -8.06 22.15 -0.12
N GLU A 353 -7.60 21.00 0.40
CA GLU A 353 -6.18 20.71 0.60
C GLU A 353 -5.40 20.78 -0.72
N ASP A 354 -5.92 20.17 -1.80
CA ASP A 354 -5.33 20.27 -3.13
C ASP A 354 -5.29 21.71 -3.64
N PHE A 355 -6.40 22.45 -3.50
CA PHE A 355 -6.44 23.85 -3.90
C PHE A 355 -5.42 24.71 -3.16
N LEU A 356 -5.21 24.48 -1.86
CA LEU A 356 -4.21 25.18 -1.07
C LEU A 356 -2.78 24.81 -1.49
N LEU A 357 -2.53 23.53 -1.74
CA LEU A 357 -1.23 23.03 -2.22
C LEU A 357 -0.89 23.56 -3.62
N ASP A 358 -1.87 23.65 -4.51
CA ASP A 358 -1.69 24.19 -5.86
C ASP A 358 -1.53 25.72 -5.87
N SER A 359 -2.10 26.41 -4.88
CA SER A 359 -2.09 27.89 -4.81
C SER A 359 -0.91 28.46 -4.02
N LEU A 360 -0.30 27.67 -3.15
CA LEU A 360 0.69 28.12 -2.18
C LEU A 360 1.99 27.30 -2.27
N ASP A 361 2.90 27.71 -3.14
CA ASP A 361 4.16 27.02 -3.46
C ASP A 361 5.06 26.68 -2.26
N PHE A 362 4.84 27.33 -1.10
CA PHE A 362 5.61 27.11 0.12
C PHE A 362 5.06 25.99 1.00
N LEU A 363 3.87 25.47 0.70
CA LEU A 363 3.27 24.37 1.43
C LEU A 363 3.72 23.03 0.83
N ALA A 364 4.19 22.14 1.69
CA ALA A 364 4.50 20.77 1.32
C ALA A 364 3.37 19.78 1.66
N GLU A 365 2.59 20.10 2.70
CA GLU A 365 1.48 19.30 3.20
C GLU A 365 0.44 20.20 3.88
N VAL A 366 -0.83 19.88 3.70
CA VAL A 366 -1.97 20.52 4.36
C VAL A 366 -2.94 19.44 4.79
N VAL A 367 -3.47 19.55 6.00
CA VAL A 367 -4.51 18.66 6.51
C VAL A 367 -5.61 19.49 7.15
N ILE A 368 -6.84 19.36 6.66
CA ILE A 368 -8.02 20.02 7.22
C ILE A 368 -8.67 19.08 8.22
N VAL A 369 -8.83 19.55 9.44
CA VAL A 369 -9.44 18.79 10.52
C VAL A 369 -10.64 19.54 11.12
N ARG A 370 -11.63 18.80 11.59
CA ARG A 370 -12.76 19.36 12.32
C ARG A 370 -12.27 19.85 13.69
N ASP A 371 -12.56 21.10 14.04
CA ASP A 371 -12.36 21.59 15.40
C ASP A 371 -13.47 21.05 16.30
N THR A 372 -13.12 20.13 17.20
CA THR A 372 -14.04 19.55 18.18
C THR A 372 -14.03 20.31 19.52
N SER A 373 -13.21 21.35 19.67
CA SER A 373 -13.07 22.09 20.93
C SER A 373 -14.28 22.97 21.30
N ASN A 374 -15.20 23.23 20.36
CA ASN A 374 -16.37 24.09 20.51
C ASN A 374 -17.72 23.35 20.55
N SER A 375 -17.75 22.01 20.69
CA SER A 375 -19.01 21.25 20.68
C SER A 375 -19.82 21.29 21.98
N ASP A 376 -19.38 22.02 23.02
CA ASP A 376 -20.08 22.12 24.32
C ASP A 376 -20.82 23.46 24.54
N SER A 377 -21.15 24.20 23.48
CA SER A 377 -21.94 25.44 23.62
C SER A 377 -23.02 25.54 22.55
N SER A 378 -24.07 24.70 22.73
CA SER A 378 -25.45 25.03 22.26
C SER A 378 -26.47 24.15 22.96
#